data_dc7a0e0313bead4a77e35ff15dadf132
#
_entry.id   dc7a0e0313bead4a77e35ff15dadf132
#
_cell.length_a   1.000
_cell.length_b   1.000
_cell.length_c   1.000
_cell.angle_alpha   90.00
_cell.angle_beta   90.00
_cell.angle_gamma   90.00
#
_symmetry.space_group_name_H-M   'P 1'
#
loop_
_entity.id
_entity.type
_entity.pdbx_description
1 polymer ?
#
loop_
_entity_poly.entity_id
_entity_poly.type
_entity_poly.pdbx_seq_one_letter_code
_entity_poly.pdbx_strand_id
1 'polypeptide(L)'
;MIQENLRNIAIIAHVDHGKTTLVDQMLKQSGAFRSNQQVAERVMDSGAIERERGITILAKNCSCVYNGVKINIVDTPGHADFGGEVERVLKMVNGVLLLVDAAEGCMPQTRFVLQKALQQNLSLVIAVNKIDRPDARIKEVIDEILELLMDLGATDEQLDSPMVFCSGRNGTASYDWTHPENGTDLKPLFDTILKYVTPPEGEPEAPMQMLVSSVDYNDFVGRMGVGRVQNGIIKVGQAVQVCDWHNPDLYRTGRITKLFDFKANGREPIEQAAAGDIVAFAGLPDISIGNTVCDPSKVEPLPFVKINDPTVEMTFSVNDSPFAGKEGKYVTSRQIRDRLQRELLKDVALRVEDSATNDSFRVMGRGEMHLSILIETMRREGYELQVSPPHVLTHEENGKTMEPMERVVIDVPETYQGNVMTALGARKAILMNMQMMNNRSRLEFRMPSRGLFGYRSQFLTDTHGEGIMNTIFDGYEEWCGPIATRSSGSLISFDTGDAVTYGLFNAQQRGTLIVTAGEKVYEGEVVGYTPTGEDITVNVCKTKHLTNTRASGSDDALRLIPVTKFSLEGCLEFLAPDELLEVTPENLRIRKRILDHDLRMKATSKKSKG
;
A
#
# COMPACT_ATOMS: atom_id res chain seq x y z
N MET A 1 9.27 14.40 33.09
CA MET A 1 8.32 15.53 33.16
C MET A 1 7.30 15.40 32.04
N ILE A 2 6.05 15.73 32.32
CA ILE A 2 4.97 15.77 31.33
C ILE A 2 5.10 17.04 30.48
N GLN A 3 5.04 16.91 29.14
CA GLN A 3 5.14 18.04 28.21
C GLN A 3 3.73 18.57 27.88
N GLU A 4 3.14 19.36 28.79
CA GLU A 4 1.74 19.79 28.67
C GLU A 4 1.41 20.56 27.39
N ASN A 5 2.40 21.25 26.80
CA ASN A 5 2.24 22.06 25.59
C ASN A 5 2.36 21.23 24.29
N LEU A 6 2.29 19.91 24.37
CA LEU A 6 2.47 19.02 23.24
C LEU A 6 1.46 17.89 23.23
N ARG A 7 0.96 17.53 22.06
CA ARG A 7 0.14 16.31 21.82
C ARG A 7 0.64 15.62 20.56
N ASN A 8 0.78 14.32 20.62
CA ASN A 8 1.15 13.49 19.46
C ASN A 8 0.00 12.54 19.18
N ILE A 9 -0.63 12.67 18.02
CA ILE A 9 -1.75 11.83 17.60
C ILE A 9 -1.48 11.15 16.27
N ALA A 10 -1.95 9.91 16.12
CA ALA A 10 -2.03 9.24 14.83
C ALA A 10 -3.49 9.25 14.35
N ILE A 11 -3.72 9.43 13.07
CA ILE A 11 -5.07 9.33 12.50
C ILE A 11 -5.24 7.97 11.85
N ILE A 12 -6.23 7.23 12.33
CA ILE A 12 -6.64 5.92 11.81
C ILE A 12 -7.96 6.11 11.08
N ALA A 13 -7.99 5.77 9.80
CA ALA A 13 -9.20 5.84 8.99
C ALA A 13 -9.18 4.78 7.90
N HIS A 14 -10.36 4.34 7.49
CA HIS A 14 -10.49 3.63 6.23
C HIS A 14 -10.30 4.58 5.04
N VAL A 15 -10.02 4.00 3.87
CA VAL A 15 -9.99 4.73 2.59
C VAL A 15 -11.33 5.47 2.42
N ASP A 16 -11.27 6.68 1.91
CA ASP A 16 -12.43 7.55 1.68
C ASP A 16 -13.25 8.00 2.89
N HIS A 17 -12.92 7.62 4.14
CA HIS A 17 -13.59 8.15 5.34
C HIS A 17 -13.37 9.66 5.59
N GLY A 18 -12.56 10.30 4.72
CA GLY A 18 -12.35 11.76 4.75
C GLY A 18 -11.20 12.23 5.64
N LYS A 19 -10.21 11.37 5.89
CA LYS A 19 -9.01 11.66 6.67
C LYS A 19 -8.31 12.94 6.22
N THR A 20 -7.92 13.01 4.95
CA THR A 20 -7.20 14.15 4.37
C THR A 20 -8.03 15.43 4.47
N THR A 21 -9.33 15.35 4.18
CA THR A 21 -10.25 16.50 4.24
C THR A 21 -10.37 17.05 5.67
N LEU A 22 -10.46 16.17 6.67
CA LEU A 22 -10.54 16.57 8.07
C LEU A 22 -9.23 17.22 8.52
N VAL A 23 -8.07 16.62 8.20
CA VAL A 23 -6.76 17.20 8.53
C VAL A 23 -6.57 18.57 7.89
N ASP A 24 -6.92 18.73 6.61
CA ASP A 24 -6.86 20.01 5.92
C ASP A 24 -7.69 21.09 6.64
N GLN A 25 -8.87 20.74 7.14
CA GLN A 25 -9.70 21.66 7.92
C GLN A 25 -9.11 21.96 9.31
N MET A 26 -8.54 20.96 9.97
CA MET A 26 -7.82 21.17 11.23
C MET A 26 -6.66 22.15 11.03
N LEU A 27 -5.85 21.97 10.00
CA LEU A 27 -4.74 22.86 9.67
C LEU A 27 -5.22 24.28 9.31
N LYS A 28 -6.33 24.43 8.59
CA LYS A 28 -6.93 25.73 8.24
C LYS A 28 -7.44 26.47 9.49
N GLN A 29 -8.19 25.78 10.35
CA GLN A 29 -8.83 26.41 11.53
C GLN A 29 -7.86 26.67 12.68
N SER A 30 -6.75 25.93 12.76
CA SER A 30 -5.68 26.22 13.72
C SER A 30 -4.81 27.45 13.35
N GLY A 31 -5.07 28.07 12.18
CA GLY A 31 -4.28 29.22 11.73
C GLY A 31 -2.89 28.86 11.18
N ALA A 32 -2.67 27.59 10.85
CA ALA A 32 -1.39 27.14 10.33
C ALA A 32 -1.05 27.71 8.94
N PHE A 33 -2.03 28.28 8.24
CA PHE A 33 -1.87 28.92 6.94
C PHE A 33 -2.01 30.46 7.05
N ARG A 34 -1.23 31.19 6.27
CA ARG A 34 -1.38 32.65 6.15
C ARG A 34 -2.66 32.98 5.36
N SER A 35 -3.38 34.02 5.74
CA SER A 35 -4.68 34.43 5.20
C SER A 35 -4.75 34.62 3.66
N ASN A 36 -3.61 34.80 2.99
CA ASN A 36 -3.51 35.02 1.54
C ASN A 36 -2.89 33.83 0.77
N GLN A 37 -2.69 32.70 1.40
CA GLN A 37 -2.05 31.55 0.76
C GLN A 37 -3.13 30.68 0.09
N GLN A 38 -3.08 30.52 -1.23
CA GLN A 38 -3.84 29.47 -1.92
C GLN A 38 -3.26 28.13 -1.51
N VAL A 39 -3.96 27.44 -0.64
CA VAL A 39 -3.59 26.09 -0.19
C VAL A 39 -4.05 25.10 -1.24
N ALA A 40 -3.13 24.31 -1.76
CA ALA A 40 -3.52 23.16 -2.58
C ALA A 40 -4.40 22.24 -1.72
N GLU A 41 -5.56 21.88 -2.22
CA GLU A 41 -6.40 20.87 -1.56
C GLU A 41 -5.60 19.56 -1.39
N ARG A 42 -5.79 18.89 -0.25
CA ARG A 42 -5.12 17.62 0.13
C ARG A 42 -3.63 17.76 0.43
N VAL A 43 -3.30 18.54 1.43
CA VAL A 43 -1.92 18.76 1.91
C VAL A 43 -1.21 17.45 2.27
N MET A 44 -1.95 16.47 2.83
CA MET A 44 -1.38 15.18 3.24
C MET A 44 -1.22 14.19 2.08
N ASP A 45 -2.02 14.26 1.01
CA ASP A 45 -1.92 13.36 -0.15
C ASP A 45 -1.09 13.98 -1.26
N SER A 46 0.21 14.11 -1.08
CA SER A 46 1.10 14.73 -2.07
C SER A 46 1.42 13.82 -3.26
N GLY A 47 1.29 12.49 -3.12
CA GLY A 47 1.55 11.50 -4.17
C GLY A 47 0.41 11.42 -5.19
N ALA A 48 0.71 11.45 -6.50
CA ALA A 48 -0.30 11.28 -7.54
C ALA A 48 -1.01 9.90 -7.43
N ILE A 49 -0.26 8.86 -7.10
CA ILE A 49 -0.78 7.48 -6.92
C ILE A 49 -1.66 7.39 -5.67
N GLU A 50 -1.25 8.04 -4.56
CA GLU A 50 -2.06 8.08 -3.33
C GLU A 50 -3.41 8.77 -3.57
N ARG A 51 -3.40 9.88 -4.32
CA ARG A 51 -4.63 10.61 -4.68
C ARG A 51 -5.57 9.84 -5.60
N GLU A 52 -5.00 9.10 -6.55
CA GLU A 52 -5.78 8.31 -7.52
C GLU A 52 -6.39 7.06 -6.87
N ARG A 53 -5.63 6.40 -5.98
CA ARG A 53 -6.06 5.19 -5.30
C ARG A 53 -6.79 5.44 -3.98
N GLY A 54 -6.78 6.68 -3.50
CA GLY A 54 -7.36 7.06 -2.20
C GLY A 54 -6.65 6.47 -0.98
N ILE A 55 -5.45 5.89 -1.12
CA ILE A 55 -4.72 5.24 -0.03
C ILE A 55 -3.49 6.05 0.38
N THR A 56 -3.19 6.07 1.68
CA THR A 56 -1.90 6.52 2.19
C THR A 56 -0.89 5.40 2.05
N ILE A 57 0.21 5.65 1.35
CA ILE A 57 1.29 4.68 1.13
C ILE A 57 2.37 4.86 2.18
N LEU A 58 2.80 6.10 2.41
CA LEU A 58 3.82 6.45 3.40
C LEU A 58 3.23 7.31 4.51
N ALA A 59 3.64 7.03 5.75
CA ALA A 59 3.29 7.86 6.89
C ALA A 59 3.81 9.28 6.69
N LYS A 60 2.95 10.27 6.90
CA LYS A 60 3.28 11.69 6.80
C LYS A 60 3.05 12.37 8.12
N ASN A 61 3.89 13.36 8.39
CA ASN A 61 3.81 14.15 9.61
C ASN A 61 3.45 15.59 9.27
N CYS A 62 2.55 16.18 10.04
CA CYS A 62 2.30 17.61 10.06
C CYS A 62 2.02 18.06 11.50
N SER A 63 2.00 19.35 11.75
CA SER A 63 1.62 19.90 13.05
C SER A 63 0.79 21.17 12.91
N CYS A 64 -0.02 21.40 13.92
CA CYS A 64 -0.76 22.64 14.11
C CYS A 64 -0.63 23.10 15.56
N VAL A 65 -1.02 24.35 15.82
CA VAL A 65 -1.02 24.90 17.18
C VAL A 65 -2.44 25.35 17.52
N TYR A 66 -2.99 24.84 18.60
CA TYR A 66 -4.30 25.23 19.10
C TYR A 66 -4.21 25.59 20.58
N ASN A 67 -4.71 26.77 20.98
CA ASN A 67 -4.63 27.29 22.35
C ASN A 67 -3.23 27.23 22.98
N GLY A 68 -2.17 27.45 22.17
CA GLY A 68 -0.77 27.41 22.63
C GLY A 68 -0.18 26.02 22.77
N VAL A 69 -0.96 24.95 22.49
CA VAL A 69 -0.51 23.56 22.48
C VAL A 69 -0.19 23.14 21.04
N LYS A 70 0.99 22.60 20.80
CA LYS A 70 1.39 21.99 19.53
C LYS A 70 0.80 20.60 19.42
N ILE A 71 0.07 20.33 18.35
CA ILE A 71 -0.49 19.02 18.04
C ILE A 71 0.26 18.46 16.83
N ASN A 72 1.09 17.45 17.04
CA ASN A 72 1.69 16.67 15.98
C ASN A 72 0.70 15.63 15.49
N ILE A 73 0.45 15.60 14.19
CA ILE A 73 -0.47 14.71 13.52
C ILE A 73 0.34 13.79 12.62
N VAL A 74 0.27 12.49 12.87
CA VAL A 74 0.93 11.47 12.06
C VAL A 74 -0.13 10.73 11.28
N ASP A 75 -0.03 10.76 9.96
CA ASP A 75 -0.90 10.00 9.08
C ASP A 75 -0.45 8.54 9.04
N THR A 76 -1.38 7.61 9.22
CA THR A 76 -1.08 6.17 9.18
C THR A 76 -1.56 5.54 7.88
N PRO A 77 -0.73 4.68 7.26
CA PRO A 77 -1.22 3.81 6.19
C PRO A 77 -2.38 2.94 6.68
N GLY A 78 -3.43 2.82 5.86
CA GLY A 78 -4.59 1.99 6.20
C GLY A 78 -4.47 0.53 5.75
N HIS A 79 -3.51 0.20 4.86
CA HIS A 79 -3.40 -1.12 4.26
C HIS A 79 -2.47 -2.04 5.06
N ALA A 80 -2.86 -3.33 5.16
CA ALA A 80 -2.13 -4.32 5.95
C ALA A 80 -0.68 -4.57 5.49
N ASP A 81 -0.39 -4.40 4.20
CA ASP A 81 0.98 -4.52 3.64
C ASP A 81 1.96 -3.54 4.29
N PHE A 82 1.45 -2.46 4.87
CA PHE A 82 2.23 -1.45 5.59
C PHE A 82 2.17 -1.60 7.13
N GLY A 83 1.74 -2.76 7.64
CA GLY A 83 1.54 -3.01 9.07
C GLY A 83 2.74 -2.68 9.96
N GLY A 84 3.97 -2.94 9.49
CA GLY A 84 5.18 -2.55 10.21
C GLY A 84 5.39 -1.04 10.31
N GLU A 85 4.87 -0.25 9.35
CA GLU A 85 4.89 1.22 9.44
C GLU A 85 3.88 1.73 10.46
N VAL A 86 2.71 1.12 10.48
CA VAL A 86 1.68 1.41 11.48
C VAL A 86 2.23 1.22 12.89
N GLU A 87 2.87 0.09 13.20
CA GLU A 87 3.45 -0.15 14.53
C GLU A 87 4.50 0.88 14.92
N ARG A 88 5.32 1.33 13.96
CA ARG A 88 6.34 2.37 14.22
C ARG A 88 5.73 3.74 14.46
N VAL A 89 4.70 4.09 13.69
CA VAL A 89 3.96 5.34 13.88
C VAL A 89 3.29 5.36 15.26
N LEU A 90 2.62 4.27 15.64
CA LEU A 90 1.93 4.17 16.94
C LEU A 90 2.90 4.32 18.13
N LYS A 91 4.17 3.94 18.00
CA LYS A 91 5.19 4.18 19.04
C LYS A 91 5.63 5.64 19.18
N MET A 92 5.38 6.48 18.17
CA MET A 92 5.71 7.91 18.25
C MET A 92 4.63 8.75 18.91
N VAL A 93 3.39 8.23 18.99
CA VAL A 93 2.23 8.99 19.42
C VAL A 93 1.75 8.59 20.83
N ASN A 94 0.90 9.41 21.40
CA ASN A 94 0.29 9.19 22.72
C ASN A 94 -1.20 8.91 22.63
N GLY A 95 -1.80 9.22 21.49
CA GLY A 95 -3.21 8.94 21.22
C GLY A 95 -3.49 8.72 19.75
N VAL A 96 -4.66 8.18 19.49
CA VAL A 96 -5.17 7.92 18.16
C VAL A 96 -6.52 8.59 17.96
N LEU A 97 -6.69 9.18 16.78
CA LEU A 97 -7.97 9.68 16.31
C LEU A 97 -8.53 8.66 15.32
N LEU A 98 -9.53 7.89 15.76
CA LEU A 98 -10.26 6.96 14.92
C LEU A 98 -11.33 7.71 14.14
N LEU A 99 -11.23 7.71 12.83
CA LEU A 99 -12.17 8.35 11.92
C LEU A 99 -13.07 7.31 11.26
N VAL A 100 -14.38 7.43 11.46
CA VAL A 100 -15.39 6.52 10.93
C VAL A 100 -16.40 7.31 10.10
N ASP A 101 -16.76 6.83 8.91
CA ASP A 101 -17.79 7.43 8.07
C ASP A 101 -19.18 7.16 8.64
N ALA A 102 -20.01 8.19 8.77
CA ALA A 102 -21.36 8.11 9.35
C ALA A 102 -22.35 7.26 8.53
N ALA A 103 -22.06 6.99 7.24
CA ALA A 103 -22.88 6.16 6.38
C ALA A 103 -22.33 4.74 6.23
N GLU A 104 -21.01 4.61 6.04
CA GLU A 104 -20.35 3.32 5.81
C GLU A 104 -20.12 2.52 7.10
N GLY A 105 -19.82 3.22 8.21
CA GLY A 105 -19.56 2.58 9.50
C GLY A 105 -18.15 2.01 9.64
N CYS A 106 -18.00 1.00 10.50
CA CYS A 106 -16.71 0.39 10.80
C CYS A 106 -16.26 -0.57 9.71
N MET A 107 -15.16 -0.23 9.04
CA MET A 107 -14.59 -1.04 7.98
C MET A 107 -13.44 -1.94 8.46
N PRO A 108 -13.28 -3.14 7.89
CA PRO A 108 -12.32 -4.15 8.39
C PRO A 108 -10.85 -3.69 8.43
N GLN A 109 -10.42 -2.81 7.53
CA GLN A 109 -9.03 -2.32 7.51
C GLN A 109 -8.64 -1.53 8.75
N THR A 110 -9.59 -0.82 9.35
CA THR A 110 -9.39 -0.07 10.61
C THR A 110 -9.14 -0.99 11.80
N ARG A 111 -9.66 -2.23 11.74
CA ARG A 111 -9.59 -3.20 12.83
C ARG A 111 -8.16 -3.52 13.25
N PHE A 112 -7.27 -3.78 12.29
CA PHE A 112 -5.87 -4.09 12.59
C PHE A 112 -5.14 -2.94 13.28
N VAL A 113 -5.26 -1.73 12.73
CA VAL A 113 -4.56 -0.56 13.28
C VAL A 113 -5.12 -0.21 14.65
N LEU A 114 -6.45 -0.29 14.82
CA LEU A 114 -7.13 -0.05 16.09
C LEU A 114 -6.71 -1.09 17.14
N GLN A 115 -6.66 -2.38 16.79
CA GLN A 115 -6.20 -3.43 17.70
C GLN A 115 -4.79 -3.16 18.22
N LYS A 116 -3.87 -2.73 17.35
CA LYS A 116 -2.50 -2.38 17.75
C LYS A 116 -2.46 -1.15 18.66
N ALA A 117 -3.31 -0.16 18.40
CA ALA A 117 -3.44 1.03 19.25
C ALA A 117 -3.96 0.68 20.65
N LEU A 118 -5.00 -0.16 20.74
CA LEU A 118 -5.56 -0.64 22.00
C LEU A 118 -4.53 -1.47 22.81
N GLN A 119 -3.79 -2.35 22.15
CA GLN A 119 -2.72 -3.16 22.79
C GLN A 119 -1.58 -2.30 23.37
N GLN A 120 -1.34 -1.12 22.81
CA GLN A 120 -0.34 -0.16 23.31
C GLN A 120 -0.90 0.82 24.33
N ASN A 121 -2.17 0.67 24.75
CA ASN A 121 -2.88 1.56 25.68
C ASN A 121 -2.83 3.05 25.26
N LEU A 122 -2.90 3.32 23.96
CA LEU A 122 -2.96 4.68 23.46
C LEU A 122 -4.33 5.31 23.77
N SER A 123 -4.36 6.59 24.11
CA SER A 123 -5.60 7.34 24.28
C SER A 123 -6.41 7.32 22.99
N LEU A 124 -7.68 6.94 23.05
CA LEU A 124 -8.55 6.87 21.88
C LEU A 124 -9.53 8.05 21.85
N VAL A 125 -9.60 8.74 20.73
CA VAL A 125 -10.63 9.73 20.40
C VAL A 125 -11.33 9.25 19.13
N ILE A 126 -12.65 9.27 19.11
CA ILE A 126 -13.45 8.78 17.98
C ILE A 126 -14.10 9.97 17.29
N ALA A 127 -13.92 10.09 15.97
CA ALA A 127 -14.57 11.09 15.14
C ALA A 127 -15.48 10.40 14.11
N VAL A 128 -16.80 10.54 14.29
CA VAL A 128 -17.78 10.10 13.29
C VAL A 128 -17.93 11.20 12.26
N ASN A 129 -17.43 10.96 11.06
CA ASN A 129 -17.29 11.96 9.98
C ASN A 129 -18.37 11.82 8.91
N LYS A 130 -18.51 12.85 8.09
CA LYS A 130 -19.49 12.94 6.99
C LYS A 130 -20.95 12.89 7.47
N ILE A 131 -21.21 13.47 8.64
CA ILE A 131 -22.56 13.63 9.19
C ILE A 131 -23.50 14.44 8.28
N ASP A 132 -22.93 15.17 7.32
CA ASP A 132 -23.65 15.96 6.31
C ASP A 132 -24.21 15.11 5.15
N ARG A 133 -23.90 13.81 5.10
CA ARG A 133 -24.46 12.91 4.07
C ARG A 133 -25.95 12.63 4.36
N PRO A 134 -26.80 12.57 3.32
CA PRO A 134 -28.23 12.28 3.48
C PRO A 134 -28.51 10.83 3.92
N ASP A 135 -27.54 9.92 3.73
CA ASP A 135 -27.57 8.50 4.09
C ASP A 135 -26.82 8.20 5.41
N ALA A 136 -26.47 9.24 6.18
CA ALA A 136 -25.82 9.08 7.48
C ALA A 136 -26.75 8.33 8.47
N ARG A 137 -26.18 7.30 9.14
CA ARG A 137 -26.85 6.44 10.13
C ARG A 137 -26.08 6.46 11.46
N ILE A 138 -25.95 7.65 12.03
CA ILE A 138 -25.05 7.95 13.16
C ILE A 138 -25.25 7.00 14.34
N LYS A 139 -26.50 6.71 14.71
CA LYS A 139 -26.80 5.85 15.87
C LYS A 139 -26.28 4.42 15.65
N GLU A 140 -26.55 3.85 14.49
CA GLU A 140 -26.11 2.50 14.14
C GLU A 140 -24.59 2.42 14.07
N VAL A 141 -23.94 3.48 13.56
CA VAL A 141 -22.46 3.56 13.51
C VAL A 141 -21.85 3.64 14.90
N ILE A 142 -22.49 4.34 15.87
CA ILE A 142 -22.05 4.33 17.27
C ILE A 142 -22.07 2.90 17.82
N ASP A 143 -23.17 2.17 17.61
CA ASP A 143 -23.33 0.79 18.07
C ASP A 143 -22.26 -0.12 17.42
N GLU A 144 -22.00 0.01 16.11
CA GLU A 144 -20.95 -0.72 15.40
C GLU A 144 -19.52 -0.43 15.93
N ILE A 145 -19.24 0.82 16.31
CA ILE A 145 -17.95 1.19 16.91
C ILE A 145 -17.78 0.51 18.27
N LEU A 146 -18.81 0.52 19.11
CA LEU A 146 -18.77 -0.13 20.42
C LEU A 146 -18.63 -1.65 20.29
N GLU A 147 -19.35 -2.28 19.35
CA GLU A 147 -19.20 -3.70 19.05
C GLU A 147 -17.78 -4.02 18.58
N LEU A 148 -17.21 -3.19 17.68
CA LEU A 148 -15.84 -3.35 17.22
C LEU A 148 -14.83 -3.27 18.38
N LEU A 149 -14.97 -2.30 19.27
CA LEU A 149 -14.08 -2.15 20.43
C LEU A 149 -14.18 -3.35 21.37
N MET A 150 -15.39 -3.84 21.66
CA MET A 150 -15.62 -5.05 22.46
C MET A 150 -14.98 -6.29 21.81
N ASP A 151 -15.16 -6.48 20.52
CA ASP A 151 -14.57 -7.57 19.74
C ASP A 151 -13.03 -7.56 19.77
N LEU A 152 -12.42 -6.38 19.86
CA LEU A 152 -10.98 -6.20 19.94
C LEU A 152 -10.44 -6.34 21.37
N GLY A 153 -11.31 -6.61 22.34
CA GLY A 153 -10.94 -6.74 23.76
C GLY A 153 -10.56 -5.42 24.40
N ALA A 154 -11.22 -4.33 24.03
CA ALA A 154 -11.03 -3.03 24.65
C ALA A 154 -11.36 -3.07 26.15
N THR A 155 -10.62 -2.31 26.97
CA THR A 155 -10.92 -2.12 28.38
C THR A 155 -12.12 -1.20 28.58
N ASP A 156 -12.71 -1.20 29.78
CA ASP A 156 -13.84 -0.30 30.10
C ASP A 156 -13.48 1.17 29.85
N GLU A 157 -12.25 1.59 30.18
CA GLU A 157 -11.76 2.95 29.92
C GLU A 157 -11.66 3.26 28.41
N GLN A 158 -11.32 2.26 27.59
CA GLN A 158 -11.25 2.40 26.13
C GLN A 158 -12.64 2.39 25.48
N LEU A 159 -13.61 1.70 26.09
CA LEU A 159 -15.02 1.73 25.68
C LEU A 159 -15.67 3.10 25.95
N ASP A 160 -15.26 3.77 27.03
CA ASP A 160 -15.70 5.13 27.39
C ASP A 160 -14.98 6.24 26.59
N SER A 161 -14.31 5.90 25.49
CA SER A 161 -13.60 6.87 24.66
C SER A 161 -14.55 7.95 24.12
N PRO A 162 -14.14 9.23 24.13
CA PRO A 162 -14.98 10.33 23.69
C PRO A 162 -15.26 10.25 22.18
N MET A 163 -16.52 10.53 21.82
CA MET A 163 -16.99 10.62 20.44
C MET A 163 -17.30 12.06 20.05
N VAL A 164 -16.88 12.45 18.86
CA VAL A 164 -17.15 13.75 18.25
C VAL A 164 -17.73 13.54 16.85
N PHE A 165 -18.78 14.27 16.51
CA PHE A 165 -19.51 14.13 15.25
C PHE A 165 -19.09 15.26 14.31
N CYS A 166 -18.46 14.92 13.19
CA CYS A 166 -17.76 15.87 12.32
C CYS A 166 -18.31 15.88 10.89
N SER A 167 -18.24 17.05 10.25
CA SER A 167 -18.23 17.18 8.80
C SER A 167 -16.88 17.75 8.37
N GLY A 168 -15.97 16.88 7.96
CA GLY A 168 -14.68 17.30 7.43
C GLY A 168 -14.81 18.22 6.20
N ARG A 169 -15.87 18.04 5.40
CA ARG A 169 -16.15 18.90 4.24
C ARG A 169 -16.51 20.32 4.65
N ASN A 170 -17.39 20.46 5.63
CA ASN A 170 -17.88 21.75 6.11
C ASN A 170 -16.96 22.37 7.18
N GLY A 171 -16.03 21.57 7.74
CA GLY A 171 -15.14 21.99 8.81
C GLY A 171 -15.87 22.23 10.14
N THR A 172 -16.87 21.40 10.45
CA THR A 172 -17.70 21.53 11.65
C THR A 172 -17.64 20.27 12.51
N ALA A 173 -17.84 20.43 13.83
CA ALA A 173 -17.90 19.34 14.80
C ALA A 173 -18.90 19.64 15.90
N SER A 174 -19.52 18.59 16.47
CA SER A 174 -20.48 18.66 17.57
C SER A 174 -20.25 17.50 18.56
N TYR A 175 -20.63 17.70 19.82
CA TYR A 175 -20.74 16.62 20.81
C TYR A 175 -22.12 15.95 20.78
N ASP A 176 -23.11 16.62 20.19
CA ASP A 176 -24.49 16.13 20.13
C ASP A 176 -24.69 15.31 18.85
N TRP A 177 -24.89 14.01 19.00
CA TRP A 177 -25.13 13.09 17.90
C TRP A 177 -26.56 13.17 17.34
N THR A 178 -27.49 13.75 18.13
CA THR A 178 -28.89 13.91 17.72
C THR A 178 -29.11 15.15 16.85
N HIS A 179 -28.29 16.18 17.06
CA HIS A 179 -28.30 17.44 16.29
C HIS A 179 -26.85 17.83 15.88
N PRO A 180 -26.16 16.98 15.14
CA PRO A 180 -24.77 17.23 14.79
C PRO A 180 -24.58 18.43 13.85
N GLU A 181 -25.64 18.84 13.13
CA GLU A 181 -25.68 20.00 12.25
C GLU A 181 -25.49 21.34 12.99
N ASN A 182 -25.65 21.38 14.29
CA ASN A 182 -25.43 22.58 15.12
C ASN A 182 -23.95 22.94 15.31
N GLY A 183 -23.04 22.08 14.87
CA GLY A 183 -21.61 22.37 14.89
C GLY A 183 -21.23 23.54 13.99
N THR A 184 -20.40 24.46 14.47
CA THR A 184 -19.97 25.67 13.74
C THR A 184 -18.51 25.63 13.30
N ASP A 185 -17.66 24.95 14.03
CA ASP A 185 -16.22 24.83 13.80
C ASP A 185 -15.68 23.49 14.36
N LEU A 186 -14.36 23.23 14.23
CA LEU A 186 -13.71 22.03 14.74
C LEU A 186 -13.23 22.14 16.20
N LYS A 187 -13.59 23.21 16.93
CA LYS A 187 -13.19 23.37 18.35
C LYS A 187 -13.57 22.15 19.20
N PRO A 188 -14.78 21.55 19.09
CA PRO A 188 -15.11 20.35 19.87
C PRO A 188 -14.10 19.22 19.69
N LEU A 189 -13.60 19.02 18.46
CA LEU A 189 -12.58 18.01 18.17
C LEU A 189 -11.22 18.37 18.80
N PHE A 190 -10.76 19.62 18.64
CA PHE A 190 -9.53 20.07 19.27
C PHE A 190 -9.56 19.99 20.79
N ASP A 191 -10.63 20.47 21.41
CA ASP A 191 -10.79 20.43 22.87
C ASP A 191 -10.80 18.99 23.39
N THR A 192 -11.43 18.06 22.66
CA THR A 192 -11.41 16.64 22.98
C THR A 192 -10.00 16.06 22.91
N ILE A 193 -9.25 16.36 21.84
CA ILE A 193 -7.85 15.93 21.70
C ILE A 193 -7.02 16.46 22.88
N LEU A 194 -7.13 17.74 23.22
CA LEU A 194 -6.37 18.32 24.33
C LEU A 194 -6.72 17.74 25.70
N LYS A 195 -7.98 17.37 25.90
CA LYS A 195 -8.48 16.83 27.17
C LYS A 195 -8.15 15.35 27.37
N TYR A 196 -8.29 14.54 26.33
CA TYR A 196 -8.26 13.08 26.48
C TYR A 196 -6.94 12.45 25.99
N VAL A 197 -6.22 13.07 25.05
CA VAL A 197 -4.91 12.56 24.67
C VAL A 197 -3.87 12.97 25.70
N THR A 198 -3.19 11.98 26.27
CA THR A 198 -2.15 12.23 27.26
C THR A 198 -0.96 12.97 26.63
N PRO A 199 -0.42 14.00 27.31
CA PRO A 199 0.82 14.64 26.86
C PRO A 199 2.00 13.64 26.86
N PRO A 200 2.98 13.80 25.97
CA PRO A 200 4.17 12.95 25.99
C PRO A 200 5.00 13.19 27.25
N GLU A 201 5.54 12.09 27.76
CA GLU A 201 6.50 12.12 28.85
C GLU A 201 7.93 12.19 28.30
N GLY A 202 8.81 12.86 28.99
CA GLY A 202 10.24 12.93 28.69
C GLY A 202 10.98 13.85 29.67
N GLU A 203 12.28 13.68 29.77
CA GLU A 203 13.15 14.49 30.62
C GLU A 203 14.03 15.39 29.77
N PRO A 204 13.71 16.69 29.62
CA PRO A 204 14.49 17.62 28.78
C PRO A 204 15.94 17.83 29.26
N GLU A 205 16.20 17.64 30.55
CA GLU A 205 17.54 17.79 31.15
C GLU A 205 18.38 16.51 31.08
N ALA A 206 17.79 15.38 30.71
CA ALA A 206 18.52 14.13 30.54
C ALA A 206 19.39 14.14 29.27
N PRO A 207 20.37 13.26 29.15
CA PRO A 207 21.10 13.05 27.89
C PRO A 207 20.12 12.73 26.74
N MET A 208 20.37 13.34 25.57
CA MET A 208 19.52 13.20 24.40
C MET A 208 19.44 11.73 23.94
N GLN A 209 18.22 11.30 23.65
CA GLN A 209 17.91 9.96 23.15
C GLN A 209 16.70 10.03 22.21
N MET A 210 16.84 9.50 21.01
CA MET A 210 15.81 9.52 19.96
C MET A 210 15.81 8.23 19.16
N LEU A 211 14.65 7.56 19.07
CA LEU A 211 14.47 6.39 18.20
C LEU A 211 14.06 6.83 16.80
N VAL A 212 14.74 6.32 15.78
CA VAL A 212 14.39 6.55 14.37
C VAL A 212 13.27 5.61 13.96
N SER A 213 12.09 6.16 13.75
CA SER A 213 10.86 5.42 13.40
C SER A 213 10.59 5.38 11.90
N SER A 214 11.04 6.41 11.16
CA SER A 214 11.00 6.42 9.70
C SER A 214 12.24 7.13 9.13
N VAL A 215 12.51 6.89 7.85
CA VAL A 215 13.57 7.59 7.11
C VAL A 215 12.98 8.25 5.89
N ASP A 216 13.59 9.33 5.48
CA ASP A 216 13.25 10.03 4.25
C ASP A 216 14.52 10.46 3.54
N TYR A 217 14.41 10.84 2.27
CA TYR A 217 15.53 11.26 1.45
C TYR A 217 15.20 12.53 0.67
N ASN A 218 16.15 13.45 0.67
CA ASN A 218 16.08 14.68 -0.12
C ASN A 218 17.42 14.89 -0.82
N ASP A 219 17.41 15.20 -2.12
CA ASP A 219 18.64 15.35 -2.92
C ASP A 219 19.59 16.45 -2.40
N PHE A 220 19.07 17.46 -1.69
CA PHE A 220 19.87 18.57 -1.15
C PHE A 220 20.42 18.33 0.26
N VAL A 221 19.76 17.47 1.02
CA VAL A 221 20.06 17.24 2.44
C VAL A 221 20.58 15.84 2.68
N GLY A 222 20.31 14.92 1.76
CA GLY A 222 20.60 13.52 1.87
C GLY A 222 19.55 12.77 2.69
N ARG A 223 19.96 11.67 3.32
CA ARG A 223 19.10 10.82 4.14
C ARG A 223 18.79 11.49 5.47
N MET A 224 17.52 11.45 5.86
CA MET A 224 17.00 12.05 7.10
C MET A 224 16.34 10.98 7.95
N GLY A 225 16.62 11.00 9.26
CA GLY A 225 15.89 10.22 10.24
C GLY A 225 14.72 11.02 10.80
N VAL A 226 13.58 10.36 10.99
CA VAL A 226 12.37 10.93 11.62
C VAL A 226 12.01 10.10 12.84
N GLY A 227 11.67 10.77 13.93
CA GLY A 227 11.25 10.08 15.16
C GLY A 227 10.84 11.04 16.25
N ARG A 228 10.45 10.47 17.40
CA ARG A 228 10.17 11.24 18.61
C ARG A 228 11.45 11.34 19.46
N VAL A 229 11.76 12.53 19.93
CA VAL A 229 12.78 12.75 20.95
C VAL A 229 12.28 12.15 22.26
N GLN A 230 12.92 11.09 22.73
CA GLN A 230 12.48 10.40 23.95
C GLN A 230 12.92 11.12 25.21
N ASN A 231 14.18 11.55 25.25
CA ASN A 231 14.77 12.29 26.35
C ASN A 231 15.69 13.39 25.83
N GLY A 232 15.96 14.38 26.64
CA GLY A 232 16.92 15.46 26.35
C GLY A 232 16.44 16.46 25.33
N ILE A 233 17.40 17.16 24.74
CA ILE A 233 17.20 18.14 23.69
C ILE A 233 18.14 17.80 22.53
N ILE A 234 17.59 17.66 21.32
CA ILE A 234 18.35 17.55 20.09
C ILE A 234 18.64 18.94 19.51
N LYS A 235 19.88 19.20 19.08
CA LYS A 235 20.33 20.51 18.57
C LYS A 235 21.10 20.37 17.25
N VAL A 236 21.01 21.37 16.42
CA VAL A 236 21.88 21.51 15.24
C VAL A 236 23.33 21.64 15.69
N GLY A 237 24.25 20.95 15.02
CA GLY A 237 25.67 20.92 15.36
C GLY A 237 26.06 19.96 16.48
N GLN A 238 25.10 19.30 17.14
CA GLN A 238 25.37 18.36 18.24
C GLN A 238 26.09 17.11 17.72
N ALA A 239 27.16 16.71 18.44
CA ALA A 239 27.77 15.40 18.26
C ALA A 239 26.86 14.33 18.87
N VAL A 240 26.68 13.23 18.16
CA VAL A 240 25.79 12.13 18.57
C VAL A 240 26.43 10.78 18.30
N GLN A 241 25.96 9.78 18.99
CA GLN A 241 26.31 8.38 18.77
C GLN A 241 25.05 7.59 18.36
N VAL A 242 25.17 6.81 17.29
CA VAL A 242 24.12 5.94 16.80
C VAL A 242 24.37 4.53 17.32
N CYS A 243 23.38 3.90 17.89
CA CYS A 243 23.40 2.51 18.34
C CYS A 243 22.15 1.77 17.86
N ASP A 244 22.14 0.45 17.98
CA ASP A 244 21.06 -0.41 17.50
C ASP A 244 20.69 -1.46 18.56
N TRP A 245 19.37 -1.67 18.76
CA TRP A 245 18.86 -2.63 19.75
C TRP A 245 19.20 -4.08 19.42
N HIS A 246 19.17 -4.45 18.14
CA HIS A 246 19.43 -5.82 17.68
C HIS A 246 20.89 -6.09 17.38
N ASN A 247 21.71 -5.03 17.27
CA ASN A 247 23.14 -5.12 17.08
C ASN A 247 23.89 -4.23 18.09
N PRO A 248 24.07 -4.70 19.33
CA PRO A 248 24.67 -3.90 20.40
C PRO A 248 26.08 -3.43 20.11
N ASP A 249 26.81 -4.12 19.22
CA ASP A 249 28.20 -3.77 18.85
C ASP A 249 28.26 -2.66 17.78
N LEU A 250 27.12 -2.24 17.24
CA LEU A 250 27.03 -1.17 16.27
C LEU A 250 27.07 0.20 16.95
N TYR A 251 28.24 0.85 16.94
CA TYR A 251 28.38 2.23 17.38
C TYR A 251 28.97 3.09 16.27
N ARG A 252 28.25 4.16 15.91
CA ARG A 252 28.70 5.13 14.91
C ARG A 252 28.62 6.53 15.48
N THR A 253 29.68 7.30 15.34
CA THR A 253 29.69 8.70 15.75
C THR A 253 29.31 9.59 14.56
N GLY A 254 28.52 10.61 14.80
CA GLY A 254 28.12 11.56 13.79
C GLY A 254 27.76 12.93 14.38
N ARG A 255 27.25 13.81 13.53
CA ARG A 255 26.81 15.15 13.91
C ARG A 255 25.50 15.50 13.23
N ILE A 256 24.57 16.09 13.97
CA ILE A 256 23.33 16.63 13.42
C ILE A 256 23.66 17.90 12.63
N THR A 257 23.46 17.88 11.33
CA THR A 257 23.75 19.03 10.45
C THR A 257 22.56 19.93 10.26
N LYS A 258 21.33 19.36 10.23
CA LYS A 258 20.07 20.09 10.11
C LYS A 258 19.00 19.41 10.95
N LEU A 259 18.06 20.21 11.44
CA LEU A 259 16.89 19.77 12.19
C LEU A 259 15.65 20.45 11.62
N PHE A 260 14.55 19.71 11.52
CA PHE A 260 13.32 20.20 10.92
C PHE A 260 12.12 19.86 11.80
N ASP A 261 11.23 20.83 11.94
CA ASP A 261 9.87 20.65 12.45
C ASP A 261 8.90 20.40 11.29
N PHE A 262 7.82 19.67 11.56
CA PHE A 262 6.75 19.41 10.59
C PHE A 262 5.68 20.47 10.74
N LYS A 263 5.41 21.22 9.66
CA LYS A 263 4.34 22.21 9.59
C LYS A 263 3.33 21.84 8.50
N ALA A 264 2.21 22.54 8.47
CA ALA A 264 1.20 22.36 7.43
C ALA A 264 1.77 22.51 5.99
N ASN A 265 2.76 23.36 5.80
CA ASN A 265 3.39 23.64 4.51
C ASN A 265 4.64 22.80 4.22
N GLY A 266 4.91 21.78 5.03
CA GLY A 266 6.10 20.94 4.90
C GLY A 266 7.05 21.07 6.09
N ARG A 267 8.35 20.99 5.84
CA ARG A 267 9.38 21.00 6.87
C ARG A 267 9.99 22.38 7.02
N GLU A 268 10.01 22.89 8.24
CA GLU A 268 10.70 24.14 8.58
C GLU A 268 11.98 23.84 9.38
N PRO A 269 13.11 24.47 9.04
CA PRO A 269 14.34 24.32 9.81
C PRO A 269 14.19 24.93 11.20
N ILE A 270 14.68 24.20 12.20
CA ILE A 270 14.73 24.64 13.61
C ILE A 270 16.11 24.40 14.19
N GLU A 271 16.48 25.12 15.25
CA GLU A 271 17.77 25.01 15.91
C GLU A 271 17.80 23.89 16.97
N GLN A 272 16.66 23.63 17.62
CA GLN A 272 16.54 22.61 18.66
C GLN A 272 15.11 22.12 18.84
N ALA A 273 14.98 20.89 19.37
CA ALA A 273 13.71 20.31 19.81
C ALA A 273 13.90 19.54 21.13
N ALA A 274 12.90 19.58 21.99
CA ALA A 274 12.93 18.93 23.30
C ALA A 274 12.24 17.57 23.29
N ALA A 275 12.44 16.81 24.36
CA ALA A 275 11.78 15.53 24.62
C ALA A 275 10.26 15.63 24.40
N GLY A 276 9.69 14.59 23.78
CA GLY A 276 8.28 14.52 23.40
C GLY A 276 7.98 14.95 21.96
N ASP A 277 8.79 15.80 21.35
CA ASP A 277 8.52 16.32 19.99
C ASP A 277 8.91 15.33 18.88
N ILE A 278 8.20 15.41 17.76
CA ILE A 278 8.47 14.60 16.55
C ILE A 278 9.17 15.49 15.53
N VAL A 279 10.40 15.13 15.16
CA VAL A 279 11.26 15.94 14.29
C VAL A 279 11.96 15.10 13.24
N ALA A 280 12.43 15.74 12.17
CA ALA A 280 13.34 15.17 11.21
C ALA A 280 14.73 15.77 11.37
N PHE A 281 15.77 14.96 11.24
CA PHE A 281 17.16 15.40 11.31
C PHE A 281 17.99 14.85 10.16
N ALA A 282 19.08 15.55 9.83
CA ALA A 282 20.07 15.13 8.84
C ALA A 282 21.48 15.23 9.38
N GLY A 283 22.44 14.60 8.68
CA GLY A 283 23.86 14.58 9.04
C GLY A 283 24.41 13.19 9.32
N LEU A 284 23.56 12.17 9.25
CA LEU A 284 23.91 10.76 9.45
C LEU A 284 23.54 9.96 8.18
N PRO A 285 24.47 9.81 7.21
CA PRO A 285 24.14 9.25 5.90
C PRO A 285 23.67 7.80 5.97
N ASP A 286 24.16 7.02 6.94
CA ASP A 286 23.83 5.61 7.10
C ASP A 286 22.73 5.36 8.14
N ILE A 287 21.97 6.39 8.51
CA ILE A 287 20.88 6.24 9.49
C ILE A 287 19.79 5.31 8.93
N SER A 288 19.30 4.43 9.80
CA SER A 288 18.27 3.46 9.44
C SER A 288 17.14 3.45 10.47
N ILE A 289 16.00 2.91 10.09
CA ILE A 289 14.88 2.70 11.00
C ILE A 289 15.34 1.72 12.09
N GLY A 290 14.96 2.01 13.35
CA GLY A 290 15.34 1.24 14.52
C GLY A 290 16.65 1.69 15.17
N ASN A 291 17.46 2.48 14.48
CA ASN A 291 18.63 3.08 15.12
C ASN A 291 18.20 4.06 16.22
N THR A 292 18.91 4.06 17.32
CA THR A 292 18.78 5.05 18.39
C THR A 292 19.91 6.05 18.28
N VAL A 293 19.55 7.33 18.24
CA VAL A 293 20.51 8.44 18.27
C VAL A 293 20.62 8.92 19.71
N CYS A 294 21.82 8.90 20.26
CA CYS A 294 22.10 9.18 21.67
C CYS A 294 23.12 10.30 21.83
N ASP A 295 23.06 10.97 22.98
CA ASP A 295 24.18 11.78 23.47
C ASP A 295 25.39 10.85 23.76
N PRO A 296 26.63 11.24 23.37
CA PRO A 296 27.80 10.41 23.59
C PRO A 296 28.08 10.08 25.06
N SER A 297 27.56 10.86 26.00
CA SER A 297 27.70 10.61 27.44
C SER A 297 26.87 9.42 27.96
N LYS A 298 25.76 9.06 27.24
CA LYS A 298 24.89 7.95 27.59
C LYS A 298 24.37 7.29 26.33
N VAL A 299 25.02 6.21 25.92
CA VAL A 299 24.64 5.47 24.70
C VAL A 299 23.87 4.23 25.12
N GLU A 300 22.55 4.27 24.90
CA GLU A 300 21.63 3.21 25.31
C GLU A 300 20.58 3.00 24.20
N PRO A 301 20.54 1.83 23.54
CA PRO A 301 19.58 1.59 22.47
C PRO A 301 18.16 1.46 23.02
N LEU A 302 17.20 2.06 22.33
CA LEU A 302 15.77 1.92 22.63
C LEU A 302 15.21 0.64 22.02
N PRO A 303 14.28 -0.06 22.71
CA PRO A 303 13.65 -1.26 22.20
C PRO A 303 12.94 -1.01 20.87
N PHE A 304 13.26 -1.82 19.88
CA PHE A 304 12.70 -1.73 18.55
C PHE A 304 12.22 -3.09 18.05
N VAL A 305 11.04 -3.13 17.41
CA VAL A 305 10.55 -4.34 16.75
C VAL A 305 11.19 -4.43 15.38
N LYS A 306 11.89 -5.54 15.11
CA LYS A 306 12.55 -5.78 13.83
C LYS A 306 11.54 -5.65 12.68
N ILE A 307 11.97 -5.00 11.61
CA ILE A 307 11.19 -4.92 10.37
C ILE A 307 11.09 -6.33 9.81
N ASN A 308 9.87 -6.76 9.48
CA ASN A 308 9.66 -8.04 8.83
C ASN A 308 10.41 -8.12 7.51
N ASP A 309 11.03 -9.25 7.27
CA ASP A 309 11.71 -9.51 6.01
C ASP A 309 10.71 -9.49 4.84
N PRO A 310 11.14 -9.17 3.63
CA PRO A 310 10.31 -9.29 2.44
C PRO A 310 9.72 -10.69 2.29
N THR A 311 8.49 -10.79 1.80
CA THR A 311 7.79 -12.07 1.59
C THR A 311 7.58 -12.40 0.12
N VAL A 312 7.68 -11.40 -0.77
CA VAL A 312 7.45 -11.54 -2.22
C VAL A 312 8.63 -10.98 -2.99
N GLU A 313 9.01 -11.65 -4.07
CA GLU A 313 10.02 -11.18 -5.02
C GLU A 313 9.48 -11.11 -6.45
N MET A 314 10.03 -10.20 -7.22
CA MET A 314 9.86 -10.11 -8.67
C MET A 314 11.19 -9.80 -9.33
N THR A 315 11.39 -10.27 -10.56
CA THR A 315 12.55 -9.89 -11.36
C THR A 315 12.20 -8.67 -12.21
N PHE A 316 12.96 -7.59 -12.05
CA PHE A 316 12.89 -6.40 -12.90
C PHE A 316 14.07 -6.47 -13.89
N SER A 317 13.80 -6.30 -15.17
CA SER A 317 14.85 -6.36 -16.21
C SER A 317 14.62 -5.34 -17.30
N VAL A 318 15.65 -5.11 -18.08
CA VAL A 318 15.54 -4.28 -19.29
C VAL A 318 14.52 -4.91 -20.23
N ASN A 319 13.68 -4.07 -20.84
CA ASN A 319 12.73 -4.53 -21.86
C ASN A 319 13.51 -4.99 -23.11
N ASP A 320 13.33 -6.23 -23.51
CA ASP A 320 13.92 -6.85 -24.71
C ASP A 320 12.86 -7.22 -25.76
N SER A 321 11.65 -6.63 -25.64
CA SER A 321 10.58 -6.82 -26.62
C SER A 321 10.91 -6.18 -27.98
N PRO A 322 10.21 -6.55 -29.06
CA PRO A 322 10.36 -5.89 -30.38
C PRO A 322 10.01 -4.39 -30.37
N PHE A 323 9.35 -3.91 -29.32
CA PHE A 323 9.00 -2.50 -29.13
C PHE A 323 9.89 -1.78 -28.11
N ALA A 324 10.92 -2.43 -27.61
CA ALA A 324 11.84 -1.85 -26.63
C ALA A 324 12.42 -0.50 -27.09
N GLY A 325 12.45 0.46 -26.16
CA GLY A 325 13.03 1.80 -26.37
C GLY A 325 12.19 2.76 -27.20
N LYS A 326 10.93 2.41 -27.54
CA LYS A 326 10.06 3.29 -28.36
C LYS A 326 9.24 4.27 -27.51
N GLU A 327 8.91 3.92 -26.27
CA GLU A 327 7.99 4.67 -25.43
C GLU A 327 8.65 5.20 -24.15
N GLY A 328 9.69 4.53 -23.66
CA GLY A 328 10.39 4.92 -22.43
C GLY A 328 11.50 5.95 -22.63
N LYS A 329 11.65 6.84 -21.66
CA LYS A 329 12.79 7.78 -21.56
C LYS A 329 14.01 7.10 -20.93
N TYR A 330 13.81 6.22 -19.97
CA TYR A 330 14.84 5.51 -19.22
C TYR A 330 14.70 4.01 -19.48
N VAL A 331 15.61 3.46 -20.29
CA VAL A 331 15.49 2.11 -20.85
C VAL A 331 16.70 1.21 -20.56
N THR A 332 17.76 1.74 -19.94
CA THR A 332 19.01 0.99 -19.72
C THR A 332 19.06 0.36 -18.34
N SER A 333 19.79 -0.76 -18.21
CA SER A 333 20.00 -1.44 -16.92
C SER A 333 20.61 -0.53 -15.85
N ARG A 334 21.54 0.36 -16.25
CA ARG A 334 22.14 1.34 -15.34
C ARG A 334 21.11 2.31 -14.78
N GLN A 335 20.21 2.84 -15.64
CA GLN A 335 19.17 3.78 -15.19
C GLN A 335 18.18 3.09 -14.25
N ILE A 336 17.78 1.84 -14.54
CA ILE A 336 16.92 1.05 -13.67
C ILE A 336 17.61 0.80 -12.32
N ARG A 337 18.88 0.39 -12.34
CA ARG A 337 19.69 0.18 -11.13
C ARG A 337 19.76 1.44 -10.27
N ASP A 338 20.14 2.58 -10.87
CA ASP A 338 20.28 3.85 -10.17
C ASP A 338 18.92 4.29 -9.55
N ARG A 339 17.80 3.99 -10.21
CA ARG A 339 16.46 4.27 -9.69
C ARG A 339 16.10 3.36 -8.51
N LEU A 340 16.37 2.06 -8.62
CA LEU A 340 16.14 1.10 -7.54
C LEU A 340 17.02 1.41 -6.32
N GLN A 341 18.28 1.79 -6.51
CA GLN A 341 19.16 2.22 -5.43
C GLN A 341 18.66 3.48 -4.71
N ARG A 342 18.08 4.44 -5.45
CA ARG A 342 17.44 5.61 -4.83
C ARG A 342 16.21 5.22 -4.02
N GLU A 343 15.44 4.21 -4.43
CA GLU A 343 14.31 3.73 -3.67
C GLU A 343 14.73 3.12 -2.32
N LEU A 344 15.83 2.35 -2.31
CA LEU A 344 16.40 1.79 -1.07
C LEU A 344 16.80 2.84 -0.03
N LEU A 345 17.03 4.09 -0.44
CA LEU A 345 17.31 5.19 0.50
C LEU A 345 16.06 5.64 1.27
N LYS A 346 14.86 5.41 0.69
CA LYS A 346 13.56 5.81 1.26
C LYS A 346 12.83 4.63 1.89
N ASP A 347 12.86 3.50 1.23
CA ASP A 347 12.12 2.30 1.62
C ASP A 347 13.05 1.21 2.16
N VAL A 348 13.03 1.03 3.47
CA VAL A 348 13.84 0.01 4.16
C VAL A 348 13.24 -1.39 4.11
N ALA A 349 11.99 -1.53 3.66
CA ALA A 349 11.34 -2.83 3.49
C ALA A 349 11.62 -3.44 2.11
N LEU A 350 12.16 -2.66 1.19
CA LEU A 350 12.58 -3.09 -0.12
C LEU A 350 14.00 -3.68 -0.04
N ARG A 351 14.24 -4.78 -0.75
CA ARG A 351 15.58 -5.31 -1.01
C ARG A 351 15.78 -5.47 -2.51
N VAL A 352 16.95 -5.14 -2.98
CA VAL A 352 17.32 -5.27 -4.40
C VAL A 352 18.66 -5.97 -4.48
N GLU A 353 18.70 -7.05 -5.23
CA GLU A 353 19.90 -7.83 -5.51
C GLU A 353 20.12 -7.92 -7.03
N ASP A 354 21.39 -7.90 -7.44
CA ASP A 354 21.74 -8.19 -8.82
C ASP A 354 21.43 -9.66 -9.13
N SER A 355 20.78 -9.92 -10.25
CA SER A 355 20.55 -11.28 -10.73
C SER A 355 21.80 -11.85 -11.42
N ALA A 356 21.73 -13.12 -11.81
CA ALA A 356 22.80 -13.78 -12.56
C ALA A 356 23.14 -13.10 -13.91
N THR A 357 22.23 -12.30 -14.44
CA THR A 357 22.44 -11.47 -15.64
C THR A 357 22.58 -10.01 -15.24
N ASN A 358 23.51 -9.28 -15.86
CA ASN A 358 23.79 -7.87 -15.55
C ASN A 358 22.61 -6.91 -15.85
N ASP A 359 21.58 -7.39 -16.55
CA ASP A 359 20.44 -6.59 -17.02
C ASP A 359 19.14 -6.89 -16.24
N SER A 360 19.25 -7.64 -15.15
CA SER A 360 18.09 -7.97 -14.32
C SER A 360 18.39 -7.86 -12.81
N PHE A 361 17.37 -7.52 -12.04
CA PHE A 361 17.41 -7.26 -10.61
C PHE A 361 16.33 -8.08 -9.92
N ARG A 362 16.67 -8.76 -8.84
CA ARG A 362 15.70 -9.34 -7.91
C ARG A 362 15.24 -8.25 -6.96
N VAL A 363 13.97 -7.92 -7.05
CA VAL A 363 13.34 -6.89 -6.22
C VAL A 363 12.38 -7.58 -5.26
N MET A 364 12.65 -7.44 -3.96
CA MET A 364 11.92 -8.12 -2.91
C MET A 364 11.18 -7.10 -2.06
N GLY A 365 9.90 -7.35 -1.81
CA GLY A 365 9.01 -6.47 -1.05
C GLY A 365 8.10 -7.24 -0.10
N ARG A 366 7.32 -6.52 0.70
CA ARG A 366 6.41 -7.12 1.70
C ARG A 366 5.20 -7.79 1.10
N GLY A 367 4.79 -7.39 -0.11
CA GLY A 367 3.61 -7.91 -0.79
C GLY A 367 3.55 -7.46 -2.24
N GLU A 368 2.55 -7.98 -2.96
CA GLU A 368 2.34 -7.67 -4.38
C GLU A 368 2.02 -6.18 -4.60
N MET A 369 1.18 -5.59 -3.73
CA MET A 369 0.81 -4.17 -3.83
C MET A 369 2.02 -3.26 -3.65
N HIS A 370 2.93 -3.59 -2.74
CA HIS A 370 4.17 -2.82 -2.53
C HIS A 370 5.00 -2.75 -3.82
N LEU A 371 5.21 -3.89 -4.48
CA LEU A 371 5.97 -3.95 -5.74
C LEU A 371 5.20 -3.31 -6.91
N SER A 372 3.86 -3.44 -6.98
CA SER A 372 3.04 -2.80 -8.02
C SER A 372 3.09 -1.26 -7.93
N ILE A 373 3.13 -0.70 -6.73
CA ILE A 373 3.30 0.74 -6.51
C ILE A 373 4.67 1.22 -7.01
N LEU A 374 5.72 0.46 -6.74
CA LEU A 374 7.06 0.77 -7.27
C LEU A 374 7.09 0.74 -8.80
N ILE A 375 6.51 -0.28 -9.42
CA ILE A 375 6.41 -0.41 -10.88
C ILE A 375 5.65 0.79 -11.47
N GLU A 376 4.48 1.13 -10.90
CA GLU A 376 3.66 2.25 -11.39
C GLU A 376 4.37 3.60 -11.20
N THR A 377 5.10 3.77 -10.10
CA THR A 377 5.91 4.98 -9.86
C THR A 377 7.00 5.12 -10.93
N MET A 378 7.75 4.05 -11.19
CA MET A 378 8.78 4.03 -12.23
C MET A 378 8.19 4.28 -13.62
N ARG A 379 7.04 3.67 -13.94
CA ARG A 379 6.30 3.88 -15.17
C ARG A 379 5.97 5.36 -15.39
N ARG A 380 5.43 6.05 -14.39
CA ARG A 380 5.07 7.49 -14.44
C ARG A 380 6.29 8.40 -14.52
N GLU A 381 7.42 7.98 -13.98
CA GLU A 381 8.70 8.68 -14.12
C GLU A 381 9.31 8.54 -15.53
N GLY A 382 8.74 7.70 -16.38
CA GLY A 382 9.18 7.49 -17.77
C GLY A 382 10.13 6.31 -17.95
N TYR A 383 10.20 5.38 -17.00
CA TYR A 383 10.96 4.14 -17.15
C TYR A 383 10.21 3.13 -18.02
N GLU A 384 11.00 2.39 -18.80
CA GLU A 384 10.55 1.22 -19.55
C GLU A 384 11.33 0.01 -19.04
N LEU A 385 10.61 -1.03 -18.65
CA LEU A 385 11.18 -2.26 -18.08
C LEU A 385 10.24 -3.43 -18.34
N GLN A 386 10.72 -4.64 -18.05
CA GLN A 386 9.86 -5.81 -17.97
C GLN A 386 9.98 -6.47 -16.61
N VAL A 387 8.88 -7.08 -16.15
CA VAL A 387 8.81 -7.72 -14.84
C VAL A 387 8.31 -9.16 -14.95
N SER A 388 8.80 -10.02 -14.05
CA SER A 388 8.32 -11.40 -13.89
C SER A 388 7.04 -11.47 -13.09
N PRO A 389 6.31 -12.60 -13.11
CA PRO A 389 5.30 -12.88 -12.10
C PRO A 389 5.86 -12.74 -10.67
N PRO A 390 5.03 -12.36 -9.69
CA PRO A 390 5.43 -12.37 -8.29
C PRO A 390 5.64 -13.81 -7.79
N HIS A 391 6.70 -14.00 -6.98
CA HIS A 391 7.00 -15.26 -6.32
C HIS A 391 7.13 -15.04 -4.81
N VAL A 392 6.65 -15.98 -4.00
CA VAL A 392 6.88 -15.92 -2.56
C VAL A 392 8.30 -16.33 -2.22
N LEU A 393 8.89 -15.65 -1.24
CA LEU A 393 10.19 -16.00 -0.68
C LEU A 393 10.01 -17.13 0.31
N THR A 394 10.66 -18.24 0.05
CA THR A 394 10.71 -19.40 0.94
C THR A 394 12.08 -19.48 1.61
N HIS A 395 12.17 -20.09 2.78
CA HIS A 395 13.42 -20.40 3.44
C HIS A 395 13.41 -21.83 3.98
N GLU A 396 14.58 -22.38 4.24
CA GLU A 396 14.71 -23.69 4.85
C GLU A 396 14.86 -23.57 6.36
N GLU A 397 14.03 -24.29 7.10
CA GLU A 397 14.11 -24.42 8.53
C GLU A 397 13.99 -25.90 8.93
N ASN A 398 14.97 -26.42 9.68
CA ASN A 398 15.01 -27.83 10.10
C ASN A 398 14.90 -28.84 8.94
N GLY A 399 15.42 -28.51 7.75
CA GLY A 399 15.36 -29.35 6.56
C GLY A 399 13.98 -29.37 5.85
N LYS A 400 13.09 -28.44 6.19
CA LYS A 400 11.80 -28.26 5.56
C LYS A 400 11.73 -26.88 4.90
N THR A 401 11.13 -26.82 3.73
CA THR A 401 10.85 -25.55 3.04
C THR A 401 9.67 -24.88 3.71
N MET A 402 9.90 -23.67 4.21
CA MET A 402 8.89 -22.82 4.86
C MET A 402 8.39 -21.76 3.89
N GLU A 403 7.09 -21.50 3.85
CA GLU A 403 6.45 -20.47 3.05
C GLU A 403 5.69 -19.46 3.91
N PRO A 404 5.57 -18.19 3.46
CA PRO A 404 4.84 -17.18 4.21
C PRO A 404 3.34 -17.46 4.20
N MET A 405 2.72 -17.29 5.36
CA MET A 405 1.30 -17.48 5.61
C MET A 405 0.61 -16.15 5.87
N GLU A 406 -0.65 -16.05 5.47
CA GLU A 406 -1.49 -14.90 5.76
C GLU A 406 -2.78 -15.31 6.47
N ARG A 407 -3.20 -14.45 7.39
CA ARG A 407 -4.55 -14.46 7.93
C ARG A 407 -5.41 -13.59 7.04
N VAL A 408 -6.46 -14.19 6.48
CA VAL A 408 -7.39 -13.54 5.55
C VAL A 408 -8.73 -13.39 6.25
N VAL A 409 -9.18 -12.16 6.41
CA VAL A 409 -10.50 -11.84 6.97
C VAL A 409 -11.39 -11.37 5.83
N ILE A 410 -12.48 -12.06 5.62
CA ILE A 410 -13.44 -11.79 4.56
C ILE A 410 -14.80 -11.46 5.17
N ASP A 411 -15.41 -10.40 4.67
CA ASP A 411 -16.76 -10.00 5.03
C ASP A 411 -17.62 -9.98 3.76
N VAL A 412 -18.58 -10.89 3.66
CA VAL A 412 -19.42 -11.07 2.46
C VAL A 412 -20.88 -11.27 2.82
N PRO A 413 -21.83 -10.86 1.96
CA PRO A 413 -23.21 -11.31 2.06
C PRO A 413 -23.30 -12.85 2.11
N GLU A 414 -24.23 -13.39 2.90
CA GLU A 414 -24.41 -14.84 3.09
C GLU A 414 -24.53 -15.60 1.76
N THR A 415 -25.13 -14.97 0.75
CA THR A 415 -25.33 -15.54 -0.59
C THR A 415 -24.04 -15.92 -1.30
N TYR A 416 -22.91 -15.25 -1.02
CA TYR A 416 -21.61 -15.49 -1.67
C TYR A 416 -20.66 -16.32 -0.82
N GLN A 417 -21.01 -16.65 0.42
CA GLN A 417 -20.18 -17.41 1.36
C GLN A 417 -19.67 -18.72 0.76
N GLY A 418 -20.55 -19.50 0.15
CA GLY A 418 -20.22 -20.80 -0.43
C GLY A 418 -19.19 -20.72 -1.56
N ASN A 419 -19.32 -19.71 -2.43
CA ASN A 419 -18.39 -19.47 -3.53
C ASN A 419 -16.98 -19.12 -3.00
N VAL A 420 -16.92 -18.23 -2.01
CA VAL A 420 -15.67 -17.81 -1.37
C VAL A 420 -14.97 -18.99 -0.67
N MET A 421 -15.72 -19.79 0.11
CA MET A 421 -15.17 -20.95 0.79
C MET A 421 -14.61 -21.98 -0.20
N THR A 422 -15.30 -22.22 -1.30
CA THR A 422 -14.86 -23.15 -2.35
C THR A 422 -13.59 -22.64 -3.05
N ALA A 423 -13.57 -21.37 -3.43
CA ALA A 423 -12.42 -20.76 -4.12
C ALA A 423 -11.17 -20.74 -3.24
N LEU A 424 -11.29 -20.38 -1.97
CA LEU A 424 -10.17 -20.36 -1.03
C LEU A 424 -9.72 -21.76 -0.62
N GLY A 425 -10.64 -22.70 -0.45
CA GLY A 425 -10.31 -24.11 -0.17
C GLY A 425 -9.44 -24.73 -1.27
N ALA A 426 -9.73 -24.43 -2.55
CA ALA A 426 -8.89 -24.85 -3.68
C ALA A 426 -7.48 -24.23 -3.64
N ARG A 427 -7.31 -23.08 -2.97
CA ARG A 427 -6.06 -22.36 -2.77
C ARG A 427 -5.35 -22.67 -1.44
N LYS A 428 -5.73 -23.79 -0.80
CA LYS A 428 -5.15 -24.30 0.47
C LYS A 428 -5.45 -23.42 1.69
N ALA A 429 -6.51 -22.63 1.66
CA ALA A 429 -6.95 -21.89 2.83
C ALA A 429 -7.61 -22.81 3.87
N ILE A 430 -7.30 -22.58 5.13
CA ILE A 430 -7.88 -23.27 6.28
C ILE A 430 -8.81 -22.28 6.98
N LEU A 431 -10.09 -22.62 7.11
CA LEU A 431 -11.06 -21.81 7.84
C LEU A 431 -10.76 -21.89 9.34
N MET A 432 -10.49 -20.74 9.95
CA MET A 432 -10.18 -20.61 11.37
C MET A 432 -11.40 -20.22 12.19
N ASN A 433 -12.22 -19.31 11.65
CA ASN A 433 -13.41 -18.82 12.33
C ASN A 433 -14.49 -18.40 11.33
N MET A 434 -15.76 -18.47 11.75
CA MET A 434 -16.90 -18.02 10.98
C MET A 434 -17.95 -17.41 11.91
N GLN A 435 -18.37 -16.19 11.63
CA GLN A 435 -19.39 -15.46 12.38
C GLN A 435 -20.45 -14.92 11.42
N MET A 436 -21.72 -15.06 11.81
CA MET A 436 -22.84 -14.49 11.07
C MET A 436 -23.27 -13.19 11.72
N MET A 437 -23.30 -12.11 10.95
CA MET A 437 -23.68 -10.76 11.42
C MET A 437 -24.64 -10.13 10.42
N ASN A 438 -25.89 -9.92 10.81
CA ASN A 438 -26.90 -9.16 10.04
C ASN A 438 -26.91 -9.44 8.52
N ASN A 439 -27.15 -10.68 8.08
CA ASN A 439 -27.10 -11.15 6.68
C ASN A 439 -25.72 -11.12 6.01
N ARG A 440 -24.65 -10.89 6.75
CA ARG A 440 -23.27 -11.01 6.27
C ARG A 440 -22.54 -12.10 7.04
N SER A 441 -21.61 -12.77 6.35
CA SER A 441 -20.73 -13.77 6.94
C SER A 441 -19.32 -13.18 7.04
N ARG A 442 -18.78 -13.19 8.24
CA ARG A 442 -17.36 -12.93 8.47
C ARG A 442 -16.62 -14.25 8.54
N LEU A 443 -15.66 -14.43 7.65
CA LEU A 443 -14.86 -15.65 7.50
C LEU A 443 -13.40 -15.29 7.78
N GLU A 444 -12.75 -16.05 8.66
CA GLU A 444 -11.31 -15.93 8.90
C GLU A 444 -10.62 -17.19 8.40
N PHE A 445 -9.68 -17.01 7.49
CA PHE A 445 -8.85 -18.08 6.94
C PHE A 445 -7.38 -17.87 7.28
N ARG A 446 -6.64 -18.97 7.32
CA ARG A 446 -5.19 -18.99 7.29
C ARG A 446 -4.74 -19.71 6.03
N MET A 447 -3.87 -19.08 5.23
CA MET A 447 -3.49 -19.63 3.93
C MET A 447 -2.12 -19.14 3.49
N PRO A 448 -1.45 -19.86 2.55
CA PRO A 448 -0.19 -19.40 1.97
C PRO A 448 -0.38 -18.09 1.18
N SER A 449 0.57 -17.13 1.32
CA SER A 449 0.52 -15.85 0.60
C SER A 449 0.40 -16.02 -0.92
N ARG A 450 1.07 -17.04 -1.50
CA ARG A 450 0.96 -17.35 -2.94
C ARG A 450 -0.45 -17.77 -3.38
N GLY A 451 -1.29 -18.23 -2.45
CA GLY A 451 -2.69 -18.57 -2.74
C GLY A 451 -3.56 -17.34 -2.99
N LEU A 452 -3.11 -16.15 -2.56
CA LEU A 452 -3.80 -14.89 -2.80
C LEU A 452 -3.49 -14.28 -4.17
N PHE A 453 -2.39 -14.70 -4.81
CA PHE A 453 -2.06 -14.19 -6.13
C PHE A 453 -3.18 -14.48 -7.12
N GLY A 454 -3.68 -13.42 -7.78
CA GLY A 454 -4.81 -13.48 -8.70
C GLY A 454 -6.17 -13.76 -8.08
N TYR A 455 -6.29 -13.82 -6.74
CA TYR A 455 -7.59 -14.06 -6.10
C TYR A 455 -8.41 -12.80 -5.92
N ARG A 456 -7.78 -11.63 -5.78
CA ARG A 456 -8.50 -10.38 -5.48
C ARG A 456 -9.50 -9.99 -6.57
N SER A 457 -9.11 -10.07 -7.83
CA SER A 457 -9.99 -9.81 -8.96
C SER A 457 -11.10 -10.85 -9.08
N GLN A 458 -10.78 -12.12 -8.86
CA GLN A 458 -11.76 -13.20 -8.80
C GLN A 458 -12.77 -12.98 -7.67
N PHE A 459 -12.30 -12.64 -6.48
CA PHE A 459 -13.12 -12.36 -5.30
C PHE A 459 -14.13 -11.22 -5.55
N LEU A 460 -13.69 -10.11 -6.16
CA LEU A 460 -14.59 -9.00 -6.51
C LEU A 460 -15.66 -9.44 -7.51
N THR A 461 -15.31 -10.29 -8.47
CA THR A 461 -16.26 -10.84 -9.43
C THR A 461 -17.25 -11.79 -8.76
N ASP A 462 -16.76 -12.73 -7.96
CA ASP A 462 -17.56 -13.75 -7.27
C ASP A 462 -18.52 -13.16 -6.23
N THR A 463 -18.20 -11.97 -5.71
CA THR A 463 -19.02 -11.24 -4.73
C THR A 463 -19.74 -10.02 -5.31
N HIS A 464 -19.72 -9.83 -6.64
CA HIS A 464 -20.28 -8.66 -7.34
C HIS A 464 -19.83 -7.30 -6.76
N GLY A 465 -18.60 -7.26 -6.19
CA GLY A 465 -18.04 -6.06 -5.55
C GLY A 465 -18.53 -5.80 -4.12
N GLU A 466 -19.43 -6.63 -3.57
CA GLU A 466 -19.98 -6.46 -2.22
C GLU A 466 -19.12 -7.09 -1.13
N GLY A 467 -18.11 -7.89 -1.51
CA GLY A 467 -17.19 -8.54 -0.59
C GLY A 467 -16.04 -7.63 -0.19
N ILE A 468 -15.61 -7.74 1.07
CA ILE A 468 -14.44 -7.06 1.61
C ILE A 468 -13.43 -8.12 2.04
N MET A 469 -12.17 -7.97 1.63
CA MET A 469 -11.10 -8.91 1.94
C MET A 469 -9.88 -8.14 2.49
N ASN A 470 -9.41 -8.58 3.66
CA ASN A 470 -8.20 -8.08 4.29
C ASN A 470 -7.24 -9.22 4.55
N THR A 471 -5.95 -8.95 4.40
CA THR A 471 -4.89 -9.94 4.61
C THR A 471 -3.83 -9.38 5.55
N ILE A 472 -3.29 -10.23 6.41
CA ILE A 472 -2.25 -9.88 7.38
C ILE A 472 -1.25 -11.02 7.40
N PHE A 473 0.04 -10.70 7.27
CA PHE A 473 1.11 -11.68 7.43
C PHE A 473 1.04 -12.38 8.80
N ASP A 474 1.03 -13.71 8.81
CA ASP A 474 0.84 -14.55 10.01
C ASP A 474 1.95 -15.60 10.19
N GLY A 475 3.18 -15.24 9.84
CA GLY A 475 4.36 -16.08 10.02
C GLY A 475 4.64 -17.02 8.85
N TYR A 476 5.35 -18.12 9.14
CA TYR A 476 5.76 -19.11 8.15
C TYR A 476 5.28 -20.50 8.56
N GLU A 477 4.94 -21.33 7.56
CA GLU A 477 4.63 -22.76 7.72
C GLU A 477 5.29 -23.60 6.64
N GLU A 478 5.31 -24.91 6.85
CA GLU A 478 5.84 -25.86 5.87
C GLU A 478 5.04 -25.78 4.56
N TRP A 479 5.76 -25.83 3.44
CA TRP A 479 5.21 -25.79 2.09
C TRP A 479 4.05 -26.79 1.91
N CYS A 480 2.86 -26.28 1.62
CA CYS A 480 1.62 -27.07 1.55
C CYS A 480 1.35 -27.72 0.17
N GLY A 481 2.35 -27.74 -0.71
CA GLY A 481 2.24 -28.32 -2.06
C GLY A 481 1.77 -27.32 -3.13
N PRO A 482 1.64 -27.73 -4.40
CA PRO A 482 1.30 -26.84 -5.50
C PRO A 482 -0.13 -26.26 -5.35
N ILE A 483 -0.29 -25.01 -5.78
CA ILE A 483 -1.57 -24.31 -5.89
C ILE A 483 -1.76 -23.92 -7.35
N ALA A 484 -2.93 -24.24 -7.93
CA ALA A 484 -3.31 -23.77 -9.24
C ALA A 484 -3.75 -22.29 -9.14
N THR A 485 -2.96 -21.38 -9.68
CA THR A 485 -3.24 -19.93 -9.60
C THR A 485 -4.09 -19.44 -10.76
N ARG A 486 -4.01 -20.08 -11.92
CA ARG A 486 -4.69 -19.65 -13.15
C ARG A 486 -5.35 -20.84 -13.84
N SER A 487 -6.64 -20.69 -14.18
CA SER A 487 -7.43 -21.69 -14.91
C SER A 487 -7.58 -21.37 -16.40
N SER A 488 -7.24 -20.15 -16.83
CA SER A 488 -7.35 -19.69 -18.21
C SER A 488 -6.02 -19.77 -18.95
N GLY A 489 -6.04 -20.08 -20.25
CA GLY A 489 -4.89 -20.01 -21.14
C GLY A 489 -4.73 -18.65 -21.80
N SER A 490 -3.62 -18.41 -22.51
CA SER A 490 -3.36 -17.18 -23.27
C SER A 490 -3.71 -17.33 -24.75
N LEU A 491 -4.32 -16.29 -25.33
CA LEU A 491 -4.33 -16.08 -26.78
C LEU A 491 -3.05 -15.35 -27.17
N ILE A 492 -2.20 -15.98 -27.97
CA ILE A 492 -0.84 -15.50 -28.28
C ILE A 492 -0.80 -15.05 -29.74
N SER A 493 -0.29 -13.86 -30.02
CA SER A 493 -0.11 -13.39 -31.38
C SER A 493 0.93 -14.24 -32.13
N PHE A 494 0.56 -14.67 -33.35
CA PHE A 494 1.45 -15.39 -34.25
C PHE A 494 2.35 -14.45 -35.06
N ASP A 495 1.86 -13.27 -35.42
CA ASP A 495 2.53 -12.30 -36.25
C ASP A 495 2.79 -10.97 -35.57
N THR A 496 3.73 -10.21 -36.09
CA THR A 496 4.02 -8.82 -35.73
C THR A 496 3.38 -7.88 -36.75
N GLY A 497 2.54 -6.93 -36.27
CA GLY A 497 1.88 -5.97 -37.17
C GLY A 497 0.74 -5.22 -36.44
N ASP A 498 -0.14 -4.64 -37.23
CA ASP A 498 -1.34 -3.97 -36.70
C ASP A 498 -2.48 -4.99 -36.53
N ALA A 499 -3.12 -4.99 -35.36
CA ALA A 499 -4.30 -5.81 -35.10
C ALA A 499 -5.48 -5.31 -35.97
N VAL A 500 -6.03 -6.16 -36.84
CA VAL A 500 -7.10 -5.79 -37.77
C VAL A 500 -8.42 -6.43 -37.36
N THR A 501 -9.53 -5.75 -37.67
CA THR A 501 -10.89 -6.18 -37.30
C THR A 501 -11.17 -7.64 -37.70
N TYR A 502 -10.75 -8.08 -38.87
CA TYR A 502 -10.97 -9.45 -39.35
C TYR A 502 -10.20 -10.49 -38.54
N GLY A 503 -8.93 -10.22 -38.23
CA GLY A 503 -8.11 -11.09 -37.38
C GLY A 503 -8.65 -11.19 -35.96
N LEU A 504 -9.05 -10.06 -35.36
CA LEU A 504 -9.65 -9.98 -34.04
C LEU A 504 -11.01 -10.69 -33.98
N PHE A 505 -11.85 -10.55 -35.01
CA PHE A 505 -13.14 -11.25 -35.09
C PHE A 505 -12.97 -12.78 -35.07
N ASN A 506 -11.96 -13.30 -35.73
CA ASN A 506 -11.67 -14.73 -35.70
C ASN A 506 -11.09 -15.17 -34.32
N ALA A 507 -10.27 -14.32 -33.70
CA ALA A 507 -9.66 -14.60 -32.41
C ALA A 507 -10.68 -14.58 -31.26
N GLN A 508 -11.67 -13.65 -31.28
CA GLN A 508 -12.71 -13.55 -30.24
C GLN A 508 -13.61 -14.80 -30.11
N GLN A 509 -13.68 -15.64 -31.17
CA GLN A 509 -14.39 -16.91 -31.11
C GLN A 509 -13.70 -17.96 -30.21
N ARG A 510 -12.44 -17.73 -29.87
CA ARG A 510 -11.60 -18.62 -29.05
C ARG A 510 -11.42 -18.14 -27.63
N GLY A 511 -11.76 -16.87 -27.34
CA GLY A 511 -11.63 -16.29 -26.00
C GLY A 511 -11.88 -14.80 -25.99
N THR A 512 -11.60 -14.18 -24.84
CA THR A 512 -11.79 -12.75 -24.62
C THR A 512 -10.51 -11.99 -25.05
N LEU A 513 -10.69 -10.92 -25.81
CA LEU A 513 -9.58 -10.08 -26.29
C LEU A 513 -9.24 -8.99 -25.27
N ILE A 514 -7.94 -8.62 -25.22
CA ILE A 514 -7.42 -7.50 -24.42
C ILE A 514 -6.83 -6.39 -25.30
N VAL A 515 -6.70 -6.62 -26.62
CA VAL A 515 -6.19 -5.66 -27.62
C VAL A 515 -7.32 -5.21 -28.55
N THR A 516 -7.25 -3.96 -29.02
CA THR A 516 -8.23 -3.35 -29.92
C THR A 516 -7.73 -3.29 -31.34
N ALA A 517 -8.64 -3.04 -32.31
CA ALA A 517 -8.27 -2.84 -33.70
C ALA A 517 -7.42 -1.57 -33.86
N GLY A 518 -6.32 -1.69 -34.62
CA GLY A 518 -5.34 -0.62 -34.84
C GLY A 518 -4.20 -0.60 -33.83
N GLU A 519 -4.25 -1.39 -32.76
CA GLU A 519 -3.10 -1.56 -31.86
C GLU A 519 -1.99 -2.39 -32.53
N LYS A 520 -0.76 -1.98 -32.30
CA LYS A 520 0.41 -2.73 -32.77
C LYS A 520 0.71 -3.87 -31.82
N VAL A 521 0.88 -5.06 -32.36
CA VAL A 521 1.22 -6.28 -31.64
C VAL A 521 2.45 -6.94 -32.23
N TYR A 522 3.09 -7.80 -31.47
CA TYR A 522 4.24 -8.58 -31.95
C TYR A 522 4.07 -10.07 -31.67
N GLU A 523 4.83 -10.90 -32.38
CA GLU A 523 4.85 -12.34 -32.17
C GLU A 523 5.18 -12.68 -30.70
N GLY A 524 4.37 -13.53 -30.08
CA GLY A 524 4.54 -13.91 -28.69
C GLY A 524 3.87 -12.98 -27.67
N GLU A 525 3.26 -11.87 -28.10
CA GLU A 525 2.44 -11.02 -27.25
C GLU A 525 1.10 -11.70 -26.94
N VAL A 526 0.62 -11.57 -25.69
CA VAL A 526 -0.69 -12.07 -25.28
C VAL A 526 -1.75 -11.05 -25.66
N VAL A 527 -2.65 -11.43 -26.57
CA VAL A 527 -3.70 -10.57 -27.13
C VAL A 527 -5.08 -10.86 -26.56
N GLY A 528 -5.18 -11.86 -25.67
CA GLY A 528 -6.41 -12.27 -25.03
C GLY A 528 -6.22 -13.50 -24.16
N TYR A 529 -7.33 -14.04 -23.64
CA TYR A 529 -7.32 -15.24 -22.81
C TYR A 529 -8.47 -16.20 -23.17
N THR A 530 -8.25 -17.50 -22.91
CA THR A 530 -9.22 -18.56 -23.18
C THR A 530 -9.83 -19.07 -21.86
N PRO A 531 -11.07 -19.57 -21.87
CA PRO A 531 -11.67 -20.23 -20.71
C PRO A 531 -11.06 -21.61 -20.43
N THR A 532 -10.36 -22.21 -21.39
CA THR A 532 -9.67 -23.49 -21.27
C THR A 532 -8.21 -23.23 -20.89
N GLY A 533 -7.66 -23.88 -19.91
CA GLY A 533 -6.29 -23.62 -19.41
C GLY A 533 -5.15 -23.79 -20.42
N GLU A 534 -5.44 -24.00 -21.72
CA GLU A 534 -4.46 -24.18 -22.78
C GLU A 534 -4.20 -22.89 -23.57
N ASP A 535 -2.94 -22.61 -23.87
CA ASP A 535 -2.53 -21.50 -24.71
C ASP A 535 -2.86 -21.75 -26.18
N ILE A 536 -3.43 -20.76 -26.85
CA ILE A 536 -3.79 -20.83 -28.26
C ILE A 536 -3.09 -19.71 -29.03
N THR A 537 -2.38 -20.08 -30.09
CA THR A 537 -1.79 -19.10 -31.00
C THR A 537 -2.83 -18.63 -32.02
N VAL A 538 -2.97 -17.32 -32.20
CA VAL A 538 -3.94 -16.67 -33.10
C VAL A 538 -3.25 -15.63 -33.97
N ASN A 539 -3.74 -15.42 -35.17
CA ASN A 539 -3.23 -14.37 -36.04
C ASN A 539 -4.22 -13.19 -36.08
N VAL A 540 -3.96 -12.16 -35.29
CA VAL A 540 -4.78 -10.95 -35.19
C VAL A 540 -4.44 -9.91 -36.25
N CYS A 541 -3.29 -10.08 -36.96
CA CYS A 541 -2.86 -9.21 -38.05
C CYS A 541 -3.41 -9.65 -39.44
N LYS A 542 -4.15 -10.79 -39.49
CA LYS A 542 -4.65 -11.36 -40.73
C LYS A 542 -5.75 -10.50 -41.34
N THR A 543 -5.49 -9.99 -42.56
CA THR A 543 -6.46 -9.27 -43.38
C THR A 543 -7.39 -10.22 -44.14
N LYS A 544 -8.59 -9.75 -44.45
CA LYS A 544 -9.53 -10.50 -45.29
C LYS A 544 -9.03 -10.47 -46.73
N HIS A 545 -8.81 -11.65 -47.33
CA HIS A 545 -8.52 -11.71 -48.76
C HIS A 545 -9.79 -11.39 -49.56
N LEU A 546 -9.75 -10.32 -50.33
CA LEU A 546 -10.81 -9.98 -51.27
C LEU A 546 -10.76 -10.96 -52.44
N THR A 547 -11.78 -11.78 -52.61
CA THR A 547 -11.96 -12.60 -53.82
C THR A 547 -12.99 -11.93 -54.73
N ASN A 548 -12.66 -11.81 -56.01
CA ASN A 548 -13.42 -11.09 -57.05
C ASN A 548 -14.82 -11.71 -57.36
N THR A 549 -15.34 -12.62 -56.62
CA THR A 549 -16.53 -13.45 -56.95
C THR A 549 -17.74 -13.24 -56.05
N ARG A 550 -17.83 -12.17 -55.24
CA ARG A 550 -19.04 -11.92 -54.40
C ARG A 550 -19.70 -10.60 -54.72
N ALA A 551 -21.06 -10.65 -54.82
CA ALA A 551 -21.90 -9.49 -54.91
C ALA A 551 -21.67 -8.55 -53.70
N SER A 552 -21.55 -7.26 -53.93
CA SER A 552 -21.21 -6.18 -53.00
C SER A 552 -22.27 -5.93 -51.90
N GLY A 553 -23.21 -6.83 -51.68
CA GLY A 553 -24.35 -6.61 -50.77
C GLY A 553 -24.38 -7.46 -49.49
N SER A 554 -23.37 -8.34 -49.27
CA SER A 554 -23.42 -9.29 -48.12
C SER A 554 -22.27 -9.19 -47.12
N ASP A 555 -21.60 -8.06 -47.03
CA ASP A 555 -20.61 -7.84 -45.97
C ASP A 555 -21.33 -7.34 -44.70
N ASP A 556 -21.82 -8.25 -43.88
CA ASP A 556 -22.24 -7.93 -42.51
C ASP A 556 -21.08 -7.29 -41.76
N ALA A 557 -21.35 -6.16 -41.12
CA ALA A 557 -20.37 -5.46 -40.30
C ALA A 557 -19.86 -6.41 -39.18
N LEU A 558 -18.56 -6.72 -39.19
CA LEU A 558 -17.95 -7.55 -38.18
C LEU A 558 -18.05 -6.84 -36.82
N ARG A 559 -18.86 -7.37 -35.91
CA ARG A 559 -18.99 -6.83 -34.55
C ARG A 559 -17.93 -7.43 -33.65
N LEU A 560 -17.07 -6.56 -33.10
CA LEU A 560 -16.15 -6.93 -32.03
C LEU A 560 -16.84 -6.70 -30.68
N ILE A 561 -16.62 -7.65 -29.78
CA ILE A 561 -17.01 -7.53 -28.36
C ILE A 561 -16.04 -6.54 -27.70
N PRO A 562 -16.50 -5.66 -26.79
CA PRO A 562 -15.61 -4.78 -26.05
C PRO A 562 -14.48 -5.56 -25.36
N VAL A 563 -13.26 -5.08 -25.49
CA VAL A 563 -12.08 -5.71 -24.91
C VAL A 563 -12.02 -5.50 -23.39
N THR A 564 -11.43 -6.47 -22.68
CA THR A 564 -11.11 -6.31 -21.26
C THR A 564 -9.75 -5.60 -21.16
N LYS A 565 -9.70 -4.38 -20.61
CA LYS A 565 -8.43 -3.72 -20.30
C LYS A 565 -8.02 -4.04 -18.88
N PHE A 566 -6.83 -4.58 -18.72
CA PHE A 566 -6.24 -4.84 -17.40
C PHE A 566 -5.59 -3.57 -16.84
N SER A 567 -5.72 -3.36 -15.52
CA SER A 567 -4.84 -2.49 -14.76
C SER A 567 -3.46 -3.14 -14.59
N LEU A 568 -2.50 -2.44 -14.03
CA LEU A 568 -1.19 -3.03 -13.70
C LEU A 568 -1.34 -4.27 -12.80
N GLU A 569 -2.15 -4.16 -11.74
CA GLU A 569 -2.45 -5.27 -10.84
C GLU A 569 -3.10 -6.43 -11.57
N GLY A 570 -4.10 -6.15 -12.41
CA GLY A 570 -4.75 -7.17 -13.23
C GLY A 570 -3.79 -7.86 -14.20
N CYS A 571 -2.80 -7.13 -14.75
CA CYS A 571 -1.73 -7.74 -15.54
C CYS A 571 -0.85 -8.67 -14.69
N LEU A 572 -0.41 -8.22 -13.50
CA LEU A 572 0.44 -9.01 -12.61
C LEU A 572 -0.26 -10.28 -12.13
N GLU A 573 -1.53 -10.17 -11.74
CA GLU A 573 -2.38 -11.30 -11.35
C GLU A 573 -2.57 -12.32 -12.50
N PHE A 574 -2.62 -11.82 -13.74
CA PHE A 574 -2.84 -12.65 -14.92
C PHE A 574 -1.59 -13.42 -15.37
N LEU A 575 -0.39 -12.97 -15.02
CA LEU A 575 0.87 -13.55 -15.51
C LEU A 575 1.00 -15.04 -15.17
N ALA A 576 1.27 -15.86 -16.18
CA ALA A 576 1.71 -17.24 -16.01
C ALA A 576 3.25 -17.31 -15.77
N PRO A 577 3.79 -18.42 -15.23
CA PRO A 577 5.22 -18.56 -14.93
C PRO A 577 6.15 -18.40 -16.14
N ASP A 578 5.64 -18.61 -17.36
CA ASP A 578 6.36 -18.47 -18.63
C ASP A 578 6.08 -17.13 -19.34
N GLU A 579 5.42 -16.21 -18.66
CA GLU A 579 5.07 -14.89 -19.16
C GLU A 579 5.89 -13.78 -18.47
N LEU A 580 5.93 -12.63 -19.10
CA LEU A 580 6.52 -11.39 -18.59
C LEU A 580 5.55 -10.24 -18.88
N LEU A 581 5.59 -9.22 -18.05
CA LEU A 581 4.88 -7.97 -18.29
C LEU A 581 5.88 -6.92 -18.78
N GLU A 582 5.68 -6.42 -19.98
CA GLU A 582 6.32 -5.23 -20.51
C GLU A 582 5.60 -4.00 -19.95
N VAL A 583 6.33 -3.15 -19.26
CA VAL A 583 5.84 -1.93 -18.61
C VAL A 583 6.49 -0.74 -19.28
N THR A 584 5.68 0.10 -19.92
CA THR A 584 6.12 1.35 -20.55
C THR A 584 5.28 2.51 -20.04
N PRO A 585 5.68 3.76 -20.21
CA PRO A 585 4.88 4.92 -19.85
C PRO A 585 3.47 4.91 -20.46
N GLU A 586 3.32 4.40 -21.68
CA GLU A 586 2.08 4.42 -22.45
C GLU A 586 1.28 3.11 -22.34
N ASN A 587 1.97 1.96 -22.31
CA ASN A 587 1.34 0.66 -22.46
C ASN A 587 1.80 -0.37 -21.41
N LEU A 588 0.91 -1.33 -21.16
CA LEU A 588 1.17 -2.57 -20.42
C LEU A 588 0.90 -3.73 -21.37
N ARG A 589 1.91 -4.56 -21.68
CA ARG A 589 1.79 -5.68 -22.60
C ARG A 589 2.26 -6.95 -21.94
N ILE A 590 1.40 -7.95 -21.90
CA ILE A 590 1.77 -9.31 -21.45
C ILE A 590 2.36 -10.05 -22.63
N ARG A 591 3.47 -10.73 -22.43
CA ARG A 591 4.14 -11.50 -23.47
C ARG A 591 4.69 -12.82 -22.95
N LYS A 592 4.86 -13.75 -23.85
CA LYS A 592 5.60 -14.97 -23.53
C LYS A 592 7.11 -14.68 -23.39
N ARG A 593 7.76 -15.41 -22.50
CA ARG A 593 9.21 -15.32 -22.29
C ARG A 593 9.97 -15.72 -23.56
N ILE A 594 9.48 -16.73 -24.29
CA ILE A 594 9.96 -17.16 -25.61
C ILE A 594 8.99 -16.61 -26.65
N LEU A 595 9.41 -15.61 -27.43
CA LEU A 595 8.54 -14.95 -28.42
C LEU A 595 8.29 -15.81 -29.64
N ASP A 596 9.33 -16.44 -30.18
CA ASP A 596 9.26 -17.29 -31.35
C ASP A 596 8.34 -18.51 -31.11
N HIS A 597 7.39 -18.71 -32.02
CA HIS A 597 6.38 -19.78 -31.90
C HIS A 597 7.01 -21.18 -31.92
N ASP A 598 7.95 -21.45 -32.83
CA ASP A 598 8.52 -22.78 -32.99
C ASP A 598 9.45 -23.16 -31.84
N LEU A 599 10.19 -22.18 -31.30
CA LEU A 599 11.04 -22.37 -30.12
C LEU A 599 10.16 -22.63 -28.87
N ARG A 600 9.05 -21.93 -28.75
CA ARG A 600 8.09 -22.11 -27.64
C ARG A 600 7.48 -23.52 -27.70
N MET A 601 7.01 -23.97 -28.85
CA MET A 601 6.47 -25.32 -29.03
C MET A 601 7.50 -26.43 -28.75
N LYS A 602 8.76 -26.23 -29.13
CA LYS A 602 9.86 -27.15 -28.81
C LYS A 602 10.14 -27.19 -27.28
N ALA A 603 10.09 -26.05 -26.62
CA ALA A 603 10.30 -25.96 -25.17
C ALA A 603 9.17 -26.68 -24.39
N THR A 604 7.90 -26.50 -24.79
CA THR A 604 6.74 -27.15 -24.18
C THR A 604 6.79 -28.68 -24.37
N SER A 605 7.16 -29.16 -25.58
CA SER A 605 7.27 -30.59 -25.86
C SER A 605 8.41 -31.28 -25.09
N LYS A 606 9.48 -30.54 -24.72
CA LYS A 606 10.55 -31.08 -23.85
C LYS A 606 10.08 -31.21 -22.40
N LYS A 607 9.30 -30.26 -21.89
CA LYS A 607 8.75 -30.32 -20.52
C LYS A 607 7.73 -31.45 -20.32
N SER A 608 6.99 -31.83 -21.35
CA SER A 608 6.02 -32.93 -21.28
C SER A 608 6.64 -34.34 -21.36
N LYS A 609 7.94 -34.44 -21.70
CA LYS A 609 8.69 -35.71 -21.84
C LYS A 609 9.67 -35.98 -20.71
N GLY A 610 9.89 -35.04 -19.79
CA GLY A 610 10.70 -35.18 -18.58
C GLY A 610 9.84 -35.10 -17.33
#